data_74db6636ac9c6731755ce873578f07a3
#
_entry.id   74db6636ac9c6731755ce873578f07a3
#
_cell.length_a   1.000
_cell.length_b   1.000
_cell.length_c   1.000
_cell.angle_alpha   90.00
_cell.angle_beta   90.00
_cell.angle_gamma   90.00
#
_symmetry.space_group_name_H-M   'P 1'
#
loop_
_entity.id
_entity.type
_entity.pdbx_description
1 polymer ?
#
loop_
_entity_poly.entity_id
_entity_poly.type
_entity_poly.pdbx_seq_one_letter_code
_entity_poly.pdbx_strand_id
1 'polypeptide(L)'
;MKKSTPGKSTQKIEIEGRQFIAHGVNSTFLHDSYHYAMTSSWRVFFASFAAFFIALNVLFAFFYMLDGHAIANLYPSGFWGAFFFSVETLATVGYGDMHPQTVYGHIISTIEIFTGMSGIAMVTGVMFARFSRPRAKILFTRHPVTYRHNGEHVLSIRIANTRLNIITEASAKLRLLRLEETLEKSKFLTIIDLPLKRDQHPIFSLGWNLFHVIDEKSPFYRTSLKEFERIQARLILSIEGVDETTSQTIRARHVYPWSTFRFNHRYVDIGRNDEEMNSHLDYSKFDEIQADAFISDEN
;
A
#
# COMPACT_ATOMS: atom_id res chain seq x y z
N MET A 1 10.82 44.77 -12.62
CA MET A 1 11.19 43.35 -12.38
C MET A 1 9.97 42.59 -11.89
N LYS A 2 9.27 41.84 -12.75
CA LYS A 2 8.18 40.95 -12.36
C LYS A 2 8.78 39.69 -11.75
N LYS A 3 8.54 39.45 -10.45
CA LYS A 3 8.85 38.19 -9.79
C LYS A 3 7.96 37.11 -10.45
N SER A 4 8.58 36.16 -11.13
CA SER A 4 7.92 34.94 -11.61
C SER A 4 7.45 34.15 -10.41
N THR A 5 6.15 34.00 -10.26
CA THR A 5 5.50 33.11 -9.29
C THR A 5 5.91 31.65 -9.63
N PRO A 6 6.42 30.86 -8.70
CA PRO A 6 6.70 29.45 -8.99
C PRO A 6 5.41 28.73 -9.37
N GLY A 7 5.47 28.00 -10.47
CA GLY A 7 4.31 27.29 -11.04
C GLY A 7 3.68 26.37 -9.99
N LYS A 8 2.39 26.57 -9.74
CA LYS A 8 1.58 25.70 -8.89
C LYS A 8 1.56 24.31 -9.49
N SER A 9 2.27 23.37 -8.90
CA SER A 9 2.23 21.97 -9.32
C SER A 9 0.83 21.40 -9.07
N THR A 10 0.28 20.77 -10.08
CA THR A 10 -0.99 20.08 -10.00
C THR A 10 -0.70 18.61 -9.77
N GLN A 11 -1.05 18.08 -8.61
CA GLN A 11 -0.95 16.66 -8.32
C GLN A 11 -2.30 15.98 -8.57
N LYS A 12 -2.27 14.92 -9.38
CA LYS A 12 -3.40 14.03 -9.55
C LYS A 12 -3.27 12.89 -8.54
N ILE A 13 -4.20 12.84 -7.60
CA ILE A 13 -4.26 11.79 -6.59
C ILE A 13 -5.47 10.93 -6.93
N GLU A 14 -5.25 9.66 -7.24
CA GLU A 14 -6.32 8.70 -7.43
C GLU A 14 -6.61 8.02 -6.08
N ILE A 15 -7.77 8.28 -5.53
CA ILE A 15 -8.26 7.63 -4.32
C ILE A 15 -9.48 6.82 -4.72
N GLU A 16 -9.30 5.51 -4.80
CA GLU A 16 -10.37 4.52 -4.96
C GLU A 16 -11.33 4.80 -6.13
N GLY A 17 -10.72 5.00 -7.33
CA GLY A 17 -11.44 5.23 -8.57
C GLY A 17 -11.98 6.65 -8.76
N ARG A 18 -11.62 7.59 -7.87
CA ARG A 18 -11.80 9.04 -8.09
C ARG A 18 -10.47 9.75 -8.23
N GLN A 19 -10.36 10.57 -9.27
CA GLN A 19 -9.24 11.47 -9.44
C GLN A 19 -9.50 12.77 -8.69
N PHE A 20 -8.63 13.05 -7.72
CA PHE A 20 -8.58 14.35 -7.05
C PHE A 20 -7.43 15.15 -7.66
N ILE A 21 -7.74 16.37 -8.06
CA ILE A 21 -6.75 17.28 -8.61
C ILE A 21 -6.42 18.31 -7.53
N ALA A 22 -5.27 18.12 -6.87
CA ALA A 22 -4.79 19.05 -5.86
C ALA A 22 -3.96 20.16 -6.53
N HIS A 23 -4.37 21.40 -6.34
CA HIS A 23 -3.65 22.57 -6.83
C HIS A 23 -2.89 23.25 -5.68
N GLY A 24 -1.65 23.66 -5.93
CA GLY A 24 -0.86 24.43 -4.96
C GLY A 24 -0.13 23.61 -3.91
N VAL A 25 0.06 22.32 -4.13
CA VAL A 25 0.86 21.45 -3.26
C VAL A 25 2.34 21.62 -3.64
N ASN A 26 3.17 22.04 -2.67
CA ASN A 26 4.62 22.05 -2.85
C ASN A 26 5.16 20.63 -2.59
N SER A 27 5.61 19.95 -3.64
CA SER A 27 6.38 18.72 -3.45
C SER A 27 7.82 19.06 -3.10
N THR A 28 8.34 18.50 -2.02
CA THR A 28 9.77 18.57 -1.70
C THR A 28 10.44 17.31 -2.24
N PHE A 29 11.42 17.47 -3.11
CA PHE A 29 12.13 16.37 -3.79
C PHE A 29 12.62 15.26 -2.84
N LEU A 30 13.11 15.62 -1.65
CA LEU A 30 13.56 14.64 -0.65
C LEU A 30 12.41 13.80 -0.07
N HIS A 31 11.23 14.38 0.10
CA HIS A 31 10.06 13.64 0.60
C HIS A 31 9.51 12.69 -0.46
N ASP A 32 9.49 13.13 -1.70
CA ASP A 32 9.01 12.33 -2.83
C ASP A 32 9.98 11.18 -3.15
N SER A 33 11.32 11.39 -3.05
CA SER A 33 12.32 10.34 -3.28
C SER A 33 12.26 9.21 -2.25
N TYR A 34 12.06 9.53 -0.96
CA TYR A 34 11.85 8.53 0.08
C TYR A 34 10.57 7.74 -0.17
N HIS A 35 9.47 8.43 -0.47
CA HIS A 35 8.20 7.77 -0.80
C HIS A 35 8.35 6.85 -2.00
N TYR A 36 9.02 7.30 -3.06
CA TYR A 36 9.30 6.49 -4.25
C TYR A 36 10.16 5.26 -3.91
N ALA A 37 11.24 5.45 -3.15
CA ALA A 37 12.09 4.35 -2.69
C ALA A 37 11.29 3.30 -1.91
N MET A 38 10.29 3.72 -1.12
CA MET A 38 9.48 2.82 -0.28
C MET A 38 8.31 2.15 -1.02
N THR A 39 7.81 2.73 -2.13
CA THR A 39 6.59 2.26 -2.82
C THR A 39 6.84 1.59 -4.17
N SER A 40 7.97 1.87 -4.83
CA SER A 40 8.35 1.29 -6.11
C SER A 40 8.44 -0.25 -6.06
N SER A 41 8.31 -0.92 -7.20
CA SER A 41 8.54 -2.37 -7.27
C SER A 41 10.01 -2.72 -6.97
N TRP A 42 10.28 -3.95 -6.52
CA TRP A 42 11.65 -4.40 -6.24
C TRP A 42 12.58 -4.29 -7.45
N ARG A 43 12.05 -4.60 -8.65
CA ARG A 43 12.82 -4.48 -9.91
C ARG A 43 13.26 -3.05 -10.19
N VAL A 44 12.33 -2.10 -10.02
CA VAL A 44 12.61 -0.68 -10.21
C VAL A 44 13.58 -0.17 -9.15
N PHE A 45 13.42 -0.58 -7.89
CA PHE A 45 14.33 -0.22 -6.81
C PHE A 45 15.78 -0.65 -7.10
N PHE A 46 16.01 -1.93 -7.42
CA PHE A 46 17.35 -2.41 -7.73
C PHE A 46 17.92 -1.81 -9.02
N ALA A 47 17.10 -1.62 -10.05
CA ALA A 47 17.52 -0.96 -11.29
C ALA A 47 17.93 0.49 -11.05
N SER A 48 17.18 1.24 -10.23
CA SER A 48 17.52 2.63 -9.87
C SER A 48 18.82 2.69 -9.06
N PHE A 49 19.01 1.75 -8.12
CA PHE A 49 20.23 1.66 -7.35
C PHE A 49 21.45 1.32 -8.22
N ALA A 50 21.33 0.34 -9.13
CA ALA A 50 22.39 -0.03 -10.06
C ALA A 50 22.74 1.14 -11.00
N ALA A 51 21.74 1.84 -11.53
CA ALA A 51 21.94 3.01 -12.37
C ALA A 51 22.66 4.13 -11.62
N PHE A 52 22.28 4.39 -10.36
CA PHE A 52 22.93 5.39 -9.51
C PHE A 52 24.37 4.99 -9.17
N PHE A 53 24.61 3.71 -8.85
CA PHE A 53 25.96 3.19 -8.61
C PHE A 53 26.86 3.39 -9.84
N ILE A 54 26.40 3.01 -11.03
CA ILE A 54 27.16 3.21 -12.28
C ILE A 54 27.42 4.70 -12.53
N ALA A 55 26.42 5.56 -12.33
CA ALA A 55 26.60 6.99 -12.51
C ALA A 55 27.65 7.60 -11.59
N LEU A 56 27.70 7.18 -10.31
CA LEU A 56 28.73 7.59 -9.38
C LEU A 56 30.12 7.13 -9.84
N ASN A 57 30.28 5.88 -10.26
CA ASN A 57 31.56 5.37 -10.73
C ASN A 57 32.04 6.11 -12.00
N VAL A 58 31.12 6.41 -12.92
CA VAL A 58 31.43 7.25 -14.09
C VAL A 58 31.91 8.64 -13.64
N LEU A 59 31.22 9.27 -12.68
CA LEU A 59 31.58 10.57 -12.15
C LEU A 59 32.98 10.57 -11.50
N PHE A 60 33.28 9.60 -10.63
CA PHE A 60 34.59 9.50 -9.99
C PHE A 60 35.69 9.14 -10.99
N ALA A 61 35.41 8.29 -11.99
CA ALA A 61 36.36 8.02 -13.07
C ALA A 61 36.75 9.30 -13.82
N PHE A 62 35.80 10.20 -14.08
CA PHE A 62 36.12 11.53 -14.66
C PHE A 62 36.99 12.37 -13.71
N PHE A 63 36.70 12.36 -12.40
CA PHE A 63 37.57 13.09 -11.46
C PHE A 63 39.00 12.55 -11.46
N TYR A 64 39.21 11.22 -11.46
CA TYR A 64 40.55 10.64 -11.55
C TYR A 64 41.27 11.02 -12.84
N MET A 65 40.56 11.13 -13.96
CA MET A 65 41.14 11.50 -15.25
C MET A 65 41.61 12.96 -15.31
N LEU A 66 41.18 13.84 -14.38
CA LEU A 66 41.65 15.23 -14.34
C LEU A 66 43.14 15.35 -13.94
N ASP A 67 43.68 14.34 -13.25
CA ASP A 67 45.10 14.16 -12.99
C ASP A 67 45.57 12.84 -13.61
N GLY A 68 46.29 12.93 -14.72
CA GLY A 68 46.79 11.77 -15.46
C GLY A 68 47.67 10.80 -14.66
N HIS A 69 48.09 11.18 -13.46
CA HIS A 69 48.95 10.40 -12.55
C HIS A 69 48.26 10.08 -11.23
N ALA A 70 46.93 10.30 -11.12
CA ALA A 70 46.18 10.10 -9.88
C ALA A 70 46.23 8.66 -9.36
N ILE A 71 46.29 7.67 -10.25
CA ILE A 71 46.21 6.24 -9.94
C ILE A 71 47.49 5.55 -10.44
N ALA A 72 48.15 4.85 -9.54
CA ALA A 72 49.30 3.94 -9.88
C ALA A 72 48.76 2.62 -10.49
N ASN A 73 49.55 2.01 -11.34
CA ASN A 73 49.25 0.73 -11.99
C ASN A 73 47.94 0.70 -12.77
N LEU A 74 47.51 1.87 -13.27
CA LEU A 74 46.21 2.01 -13.98
C LEU A 74 46.11 1.05 -15.18
N TYR A 75 45.26 0.04 -15.11
CA TYR A 75 45.03 -0.94 -16.18
C TYR A 75 43.54 -1.31 -16.27
N PRO A 76 42.93 -1.30 -17.48
CA PRO A 76 43.48 -0.75 -18.73
C PRO A 76 43.69 0.78 -18.65
N SER A 77 44.57 1.31 -19.51
CA SER A 77 44.84 2.76 -19.47
C SER A 77 43.58 3.57 -19.84
N GLY A 78 43.50 4.80 -19.33
CA GLY A 78 42.43 5.75 -19.62
C GLY A 78 41.15 5.51 -18.83
N PHE A 79 40.00 5.89 -19.42
CA PHE A 79 38.70 5.91 -18.73
C PHE A 79 38.32 4.59 -18.07
N TRP A 80 38.52 3.49 -18.77
CA TRP A 80 38.10 2.17 -18.24
C TRP A 80 38.86 1.75 -17.00
N GLY A 81 40.17 2.02 -16.95
CA GLY A 81 40.95 1.76 -15.74
C GLY A 81 40.50 2.62 -14.57
N ALA A 82 40.30 3.92 -14.79
CA ALA A 82 39.76 4.82 -13.78
C ALA A 82 38.36 4.40 -13.32
N PHE A 83 37.53 3.92 -14.23
CA PHE A 83 36.20 3.40 -13.90
C PHE A 83 36.27 2.12 -13.05
N PHE A 84 37.11 1.15 -13.42
CA PHE A 84 37.28 -0.06 -12.61
C PHE A 84 37.90 0.23 -11.25
N PHE A 85 38.87 1.13 -11.17
CA PHE A 85 39.41 1.59 -9.89
C PHE A 85 38.33 2.26 -9.02
N SER A 86 37.46 3.08 -9.61
CA SER A 86 36.31 3.66 -8.91
C SER A 86 35.36 2.56 -8.40
N VAL A 87 35.04 1.56 -9.21
CA VAL A 87 34.18 0.44 -8.78
C VAL A 87 34.79 -0.28 -7.56
N GLU A 88 36.07 -0.56 -7.59
CA GLU A 88 36.77 -1.22 -6.47
C GLU A 88 36.82 -0.37 -5.21
N THR A 89 36.99 0.93 -5.38
CA THR A 89 37.06 1.91 -4.29
C THR A 89 35.69 2.21 -3.68
N LEU A 90 34.69 2.50 -4.53
CA LEU A 90 33.32 2.83 -4.09
C LEU A 90 32.65 1.63 -3.43
N ALA A 91 32.87 0.41 -3.95
CA ALA A 91 32.37 -0.84 -3.37
C ALA A 91 33.22 -1.34 -2.18
N THR A 92 34.29 -0.60 -1.80
CA THR A 92 35.21 -0.97 -0.70
C THR A 92 35.89 -2.32 -0.88
N VAL A 93 36.10 -2.78 -2.12
CA VAL A 93 36.77 -4.04 -2.43
C VAL A 93 38.31 -3.92 -2.27
N GLY A 94 38.94 -2.92 -2.93
CA GLY A 94 40.34 -2.56 -2.79
C GLY A 94 41.30 -3.73 -3.02
N TYR A 95 41.38 -4.27 -4.23
CA TYR A 95 42.32 -5.36 -4.56
C TYR A 95 43.76 -5.00 -4.29
N GLY A 96 44.09 -3.69 -4.30
CA GLY A 96 45.42 -3.20 -3.93
C GLY A 96 46.45 -3.10 -5.06
N ASP A 97 46.13 -3.58 -6.25
CA ASP A 97 46.98 -3.40 -7.44
C ASP A 97 46.92 -1.95 -7.95
N MET A 98 45.75 -1.44 -8.23
CA MET A 98 45.53 -0.02 -8.48
C MET A 98 45.36 0.72 -7.15
N HIS A 99 46.08 1.83 -6.97
CA HIS A 99 45.99 2.65 -5.75
C HIS A 99 46.23 4.13 -6.05
N PRO A 100 45.73 5.07 -5.20
CA PRO A 100 46.00 6.50 -5.41
C PRO A 100 47.49 6.78 -5.23
N GLN A 101 48.07 7.58 -6.15
CA GLN A 101 49.51 7.88 -6.16
C GLN A 101 49.79 9.36 -5.81
N THR A 102 48.91 10.28 -6.19
CA THR A 102 49.07 11.70 -5.94
C THR A 102 48.22 12.15 -4.74
N VAL A 103 48.56 13.31 -4.15
CA VAL A 103 47.73 13.91 -3.10
C VAL A 103 46.30 14.13 -3.59
N TYR A 104 46.12 14.54 -4.84
CA TYR A 104 44.81 14.68 -5.48
C TYR A 104 44.07 13.35 -5.52
N GLY A 105 44.75 12.31 -6.01
CA GLY A 105 44.16 10.94 -6.05
C GLY A 105 43.72 10.46 -4.66
N HIS A 106 44.53 10.71 -3.62
CA HIS A 106 44.17 10.36 -2.24
C HIS A 106 42.93 11.13 -1.72
N ILE A 107 42.81 12.44 -2.06
CA ILE A 107 41.64 13.24 -1.67
C ILE A 107 40.37 12.67 -2.34
N ILE A 108 40.42 12.47 -3.66
CA ILE A 108 39.29 11.94 -4.41
C ILE A 108 38.86 10.55 -3.89
N SER A 109 39.83 9.65 -3.68
CA SER A 109 39.53 8.31 -3.16
C SER A 109 38.96 8.34 -1.74
N THR A 110 39.40 9.25 -0.88
CA THR A 110 38.83 9.44 0.46
C THR A 110 37.37 9.86 0.40
N ILE A 111 37.03 10.83 -0.47
CA ILE A 111 35.63 11.27 -0.69
C ILE A 111 34.81 10.12 -1.26
N GLU A 112 35.37 9.36 -2.20
CA GLU A 112 34.71 8.23 -2.82
C GLU A 112 34.39 7.11 -1.82
N ILE A 113 35.38 6.72 -1.00
CA ILE A 113 35.20 5.71 0.06
C ILE A 113 34.11 6.15 1.04
N PHE A 114 34.13 7.41 1.50
CA PHE A 114 33.09 7.92 2.38
C PHE A 114 31.69 7.88 1.72
N THR A 115 31.62 8.24 0.44
CA THR A 115 30.40 8.19 -0.36
C THR A 115 29.90 6.75 -0.50
N GLY A 116 30.79 5.80 -0.80
CA GLY A 116 30.48 4.37 -0.93
C GLY A 116 29.95 3.78 0.37
N MET A 117 30.66 3.99 1.49
CA MET A 117 30.24 3.51 2.81
C MET A 117 28.89 4.08 3.23
N SER A 118 28.69 5.39 3.02
CA SER A 118 27.42 6.05 3.32
C SER A 118 26.28 5.52 2.45
N GLY A 119 26.56 5.27 1.16
CA GLY A 119 25.62 4.68 0.21
C GLY A 119 25.17 3.27 0.61
N ILE A 120 26.12 2.41 0.96
CA ILE A 120 25.83 1.03 1.44
C ILE A 120 24.95 1.08 2.70
N ALA A 121 25.30 1.93 3.69
CA ALA A 121 24.52 2.06 4.91
C ALA A 121 23.10 2.55 4.63
N MET A 122 22.94 3.53 3.75
CA MET A 122 21.62 4.08 3.37
C MET A 122 20.76 3.04 2.63
N VAL A 123 21.32 2.31 1.65
CA VAL A 123 20.61 1.27 0.91
C VAL A 123 20.19 0.14 1.84
N THR A 124 21.07 -0.30 2.73
CA THR A 124 20.77 -1.33 3.73
C THR A 124 19.62 -0.88 4.64
N GLY A 125 19.63 0.37 5.11
CA GLY A 125 18.55 0.94 5.93
C GLY A 125 17.22 0.98 5.18
N VAL A 126 17.21 1.41 3.91
CA VAL A 126 15.99 1.41 3.09
C VAL A 126 15.49 0.00 2.81
N MET A 127 16.39 -0.95 2.51
CA MET A 127 16.02 -2.36 2.33
C MET A 127 15.39 -2.92 3.59
N PHE A 128 15.98 -2.72 4.75
CA PHE A 128 15.41 -3.14 6.03
C PHE A 128 14.04 -2.54 6.27
N ALA A 129 13.89 -1.22 6.08
CA ALA A 129 12.61 -0.53 6.22
C ALA A 129 11.51 -1.09 5.27
N ARG A 130 11.87 -1.51 4.05
CA ARG A 130 10.95 -2.13 3.10
C ARG A 130 10.55 -3.55 3.50
N PHE A 131 11.51 -4.36 3.95
CA PHE A 131 11.23 -5.72 4.44
C PHE A 131 10.37 -5.71 5.70
N SER A 132 10.61 -4.76 6.58
CA SER A 132 9.88 -4.60 7.83
C SER A 132 8.45 -4.06 7.66
N ARG A 133 8.02 -3.70 6.44
CA ARG A 133 6.65 -3.24 6.22
C ARG A 133 5.65 -4.39 6.26
N PRO A 134 4.73 -4.39 7.23
CA PRO A 134 3.69 -5.40 7.30
C PRO A 134 2.71 -5.21 6.13
N ARG A 135 2.37 -6.30 5.46
CA ARG A 135 1.35 -6.29 4.40
C ARG A 135 0.22 -7.20 4.82
N ALA A 136 -0.91 -6.63 5.12
CA ALA A 136 -2.14 -7.39 5.29
C ALA A 136 -2.51 -8.04 3.94
N LYS A 137 -2.82 -9.34 3.94
CA LYS A 137 -3.39 -10.03 2.79
C LYS A 137 -4.79 -10.48 3.15
N ILE A 138 -5.67 -9.49 3.35
CA ILE A 138 -7.09 -9.71 3.63
C ILE A 138 -7.84 -9.74 2.32
N LEU A 139 -8.60 -10.81 2.12
CA LEU A 139 -9.54 -10.97 1.02
C LEU A 139 -10.86 -10.32 1.44
N PHE A 140 -11.42 -9.48 0.60
CA PHE A 140 -12.72 -8.86 0.75
C PHE A 140 -13.67 -9.39 -0.32
N THR A 141 -14.91 -9.73 0.04
CA THR A 141 -15.92 -10.10 -0.97
C THR A 141 -16.20 -8.95 -1.92
N ARG A 142 -16.62 -9.29 -3.14
CA ARG A 142 -16.96 -8.28 -4.18
C ARG A 142 -18.25 -7.53 -3.89
N HIS A 143 -19.16 -8.16 -3.18
CA HIS A 143 -20.53 -7.67 -3.01
C HIS A 143 -20.91 -7.61 -1.54
N PRO A 144 -21.15 -6.43 -0.94
CA PRO A 144 -21.92 -6.32 0.28
C PRO A 144 -23.35 -6.81 0.02
N VAL A 145 -23.89 -7.63 0.92
CA VAL A 145 -25.21 -8.25 0.76
C VAL A 145 -26.13 -7.87 1.91
N THR A 146 -27.43 -7.79 1.64
CA THR A 146 -28.44 -7.64 2.71
C THR A 146 -29.38 -8.85 2.71
N TYR A 147 -29.68 -9.35 3.89
CA TYR A 147 -30.58 -10.48 4.10
C TYR A 147 -31.11 -10.53 5.54
N ARG A 148 -32.04 -11.46 5.83
CA ARG A 148 -32.49 -11.71 7.20
C ARG A 148 -31.58 -12.73 7.90
N HIS A 149 -30.99 -12.35 9.03
CA HIS A 149 -30.15 -13.19 9.87
C HIS A 149 -30.67 -13.19 11.31
N ASN A 150 -31.10 -14.36 11.81
CA ASN A 150 -31.70 -14.51 13.14
C ASN A 150 -32.86 -13.53 13.41
N GLY A 151 -33.73 -13.32 12.43
CA GLY A 151 -34.88 -12.42 12.54
C GLY A 151 -34.59 -10.94 12.32
N GLU A 152 -33.31 -10.54 12.23
CA GLU A 152 -32.92 -9.15 11.96
C GLU A 152 -32.55 -8.96 10.50
N HIS A 153 -32.86 -7.79 9.94
CA HIS A 153 -32.35 -7.41 8.62
C HIS A 153 -30.93 -6.87 8.78
N VAL A 154 -29.99 -7.44 8.06
CA VAL A 154 -28.57 -7.11 8.20
C VAL A 154 -27.91 -6.78 6.87
N LEU A 155 -26.94 -5.86 6.90
CA LEU A 155 -25.93 -5.72 5.87
C LEU A 155 -24.73 -6.57 6.29
N SER A 156 -24.30 -7.47 5.41
CA SER A 156 -23.18 -8.37 5.68
C SER A 156 -22.04 -8.17 4.68
N ILE A 157 -20.82 -8.24 5.20
CA ILE A 157 -19.59 -8.27 4.41
C ILE A 157 -18.73 -9.41 4.94
N ARG A 158 -18.29 -10.29 4.04
CA ARG A 158 -17.37 -11.37 4.37
C ARG A 158 -15.94 -10.94 4.07
N ILE A 159 -15.04 -11.21 5.00
CA ILE A 159 -13.61 -11.03 4.83
C ILE A 159 -12.86 -12.29 5.23
N ALA A 160 -11.64 -12.49 4.73
CA ALA A 160 -10.79 -13.60 5.12
C ALA A 160 -9.32 -13.19 5.16
N ASN A 161 -8.58 -13.77 6.11
CA ASN A 161 -7.12 -13.72 6.08
C ASN A 161 -6.61 -14.82 5.15
N THR A 162 -5.88 -14.43 4.10
CA THR A 162 -5.35 -15.38 3.11
C THR A 162 -3.86 -15.67 3.33
N ARG A 163 -3.31 -15.27 4.46
CA ARG A 163 -1.98 -15.69 4.92
C ARG A 163 -2.09 -16.79 5.96
N LEU A 164 -1.01 -17.54 6.13
CA LEU A 164 -0.86 -18.56 7.17
C LEU A 164 -0.41 -17.95 8.52
N ASN A 165 -0.75 -16.69 8.78
CA ASN A 165 -0.46 -16.01 10.05
C ASN A 165 -1.76 -15.70 10.78
N ILE A 166 -1.64 -15.46 12.07
CA ILE A 166 -2.76 -15.00 12.89
C ILE A 166 -2.69 -13.48 13.00
N ILE A 167 -3.85 -12.83 12.87
CA ILE A 167 -4.02 -11.41 13.16
C ILE A 167 -4.73 -11.32 14.51
N THR A 168 -4.01 -10.89 15.53
CA THR A 168 -4.56 -10.72 16.87
C THR A 168 -5.18 -9.34 17.04
N GLU A 169 -6.17 -9.25 17.94
CA GLU A 169 -6.88 -7.99 18.26
C GLU A 169 -7.37 -7.26 17.01
N ALA A 170 -7.88 -8.03 16.03
CA ALA A 170 -8.41 -7.44 14.81
C ALA A 170 -9.67 -6.62 15.09
N SER A 171 -9.70 -5.38 14.61
CA SER A 171 -10.86 -4.49 14.67
C SER A 171 -11.34 -4.12 13.27
N ALA A 172 -12.66 -4.05 13.10
CA ALA A 172 -13.32 -3.68 11.85
C ALA A 172 -14.14 -2.41 12.04
N LYS A 173 -14.01 -1.46 11.10
CA LYS A 173 -14.84 -0.25 11.07
C LYS A 173 -15.51 -0.12 9.71
N LEU A 174 -16.82 -0.09 9.71
CA LEU A 174 -17.63 0.07 8.51
C LEU A 174 -18.20 1.49 8.48
N ARG A 175 -18.07 2.17 7.34
CA ARG A 175 -18.52 3.54 7.14
C ARG A 175 -19.23 3.69 5.81
N LEU A 176 -20.26 4.53 5.81
CA LEU A 176 -20.93 4.96 4.59
C LEU A 176 -20.43 6.35 4.23
N LEU A 177 -19.83 6.49 3.06
CA LEU A 177 -19.53 7.76 2.42
C LEU A 177 -20.65 8.09 1.46
N ARG A 178 -21.26 9.27 1.59
CA ARG A 178 -22.34 9.74 0.72
C ARG A 178 -22.21 11.20 0.38
N LEU A 179 -22.76 11.59 -0.75
CA LEU A 179 -22.86 12.99 -1.14
C LEU A 179 -24.14 13.58 -0.54
N GLU A 180 -23.99 14.61 0.27
CA GLU A 180 -25.09 15.38 0.84
C GLU A 180 -25.16 16.77 0.20
N GLU A 181 -26.36 17.31 0.14
CA GLU A 181 -26.61 18.68 -0.30
C GLU A 181 -27.17 19.49 0.87
N THR A 182 -26.50 20.59 1.19
CA THR A 182 -26.99 21.52 2.25
C THR A 182 -28.20 22.33 1.79
N LEU A 183 -28.84 22.99 2.74
CA LEU A 183 -29.91 23.93 2.45
C LEU A 183 -29.48 25.06 1.51
N GLU A 184 -28.20 25.42 1.54
CA GLU A 184 -27.55 26.41 0.67
C GLU A 184 -27.15 25.83 -0.69
N LYS A 185 -27.59 24.60 -1.03
CA LYS A 185 -27.29 23.89 -2.28
C LYS A 185 -25.79 23.58 -2.48
N SER A 186 -25.01 23.59 -1.41
CA SER A 186 -23.62 23.16 -1.43
C SER A 186 -23.53 21.64 -1.28
N LYS A 187 -22.75 20.98 -2.14
CA LYS A 187 -22.54 19.52 -2.10
C LYS A 187 -21.25 19.19 -1.36
N PHE A 188 -21.33 18.31 -0.37
CA PHE A 188 -20.18 17.84 0.37
C PHE A 188 -20.26 16.32 0.64
N LEU A 189 -19.12 15.71 0.93
CA LEU A 189 -19.04 14.29 1.26
C LEU A 189 -19.16 14.12 2.77
N THR A 190 -20.17 13.37 3.21
CA THR A 190 -20.40 13.00 4.60
C THR A 190 -20.00 11.56 4.83
N ILE A 191 -19.37 11.29 5.97
CA ILE A 191 -19.00 9.95 6.43
C ILE A 191 -19.86 9.61 7.64
N ILE A 192 -20.57 8.47 7.57
CA ILE A 192 -21.41 7.96 8.64
C ILE A 192 -20.84 6.63 9.10
N ASP A 193 -20.60 6.48 10.40
CA ASP A 193 -20.19 5.20 10.97
C ASP A 193 -21.40 4.24 11.02
N LEU A 194 -21.18 3.01 10.56
CA LEU A 194 -22.15 1.93 10.62
C LEU A 194 -21.71 0.94 11.73
N PRO A 195 -22.40 0.92 12.87
CA PRO A 195 -22.03 0.02 13.97
C PRO A 195 -22.14 -1.43 13.55
N LEU A 196 -21.12 -2.22 13.86
CA LEU A 196 -21.09 -3.66 13.62
C LEU A 196 -21.53 -4.40 14.89
N LYS A 197 -22.27 -5.50 14.75
CA LYS A 197 -22.64 -6.38 15.89
C LYS A 197 -21.41 -6.89 16.62
N ARG A 198 -20.36 -7.20 15.86
CA ARG A 198 -19.05 -7.63 16.35
C ARG A 198 -18.01 -6.93 15.51
N ASP A 199 -17.40 -5.92 16.07
CA ASP A 199 -16.37 -5.09 15.46
C ASP A 199 -14.95 -5.51 15.82
N GLN A 200 -14.80 -6.51 16.72
CA GLN A 200 -13.52 -7.05 17.18
C GLN A 200 -13.45 -8.56 16.98
N HIS A 201 -12.27 -9.05 16.66
CA HIS A 201 -11.95 -10.47 16.52
C HIS A 201 -10.61 -10.76 17.19
N PRO A 202 -10.56 -11.48 18.34
CA PRO A 202 -9.32 -11.68 19.08
C PRO A 202 -8.28 -12.47 18.30
N ILE A 203 -8.72 -13.44 17.46
CA ILE A 203 -7.85 -14.33 16.67
C ILE A 203 -8.42 -14.43 15.26
N PHE A 204 -8.04 -13.50 14.38
CA PHE A 204 -8.48 -13.51 12.99
C PHE A 204 -7.51 -14.30 12.11
N SER A 205 -7.77 -15.59 11.94
CA SER A 205 -6.94 -16.52 11.18
C SER A 205 -7.54 -16.95 9.84
N LEU A 206 -8.86 -17.04 9.73
CA LEU A 206 -9.55 -17.60 8.57
C LEU A 206 -10.57 -16.62 7.99
N GLY A 207 -11.85 -16.81 8.30
CA GLY A 207 -12.96 -16.00 7.81
C GLY A 207 -13.62 -15.18 8.91
N TRP A 208 -14.17 -14.02 8.54
CA TRP A 208 -14.95 -13.18 9.44
C TRP A 208 -16.13 -12.57 8.67
N ASN A 209 -17.36 -12.87 9.11
CA ASN A 209 -18.55 -12.21 8.62
C ASN A 209 -18.89 -11.02 9.51
N LEU A 210 -18.92 -9.85 8.92
CA LEU A 210 -19.26 -8.60 9.57
C LEU A 210 -20.75 -8.29 9.35
N PHE A 211 -21.46 -7.90 10.39
CA PHE A 211 -22.91 -7.60 10.34
C PHE A 211 -23.19 -6.21 10.88
N HIS A 212 -23.87 -5.41 10.08
CA HIS A 212 -24.52 -4.17 10.51
C HIS A 212 -26.02 -4.38 10.50
N VAL A 213 -26.72 -4.12 11.60
CA VAL A 213 -28.17 -4.25 11.70
C VAL A 213 -28.82 -3.06 10.99
N ILE A 214 -29.76 -3.37 10.09
CA ILE A 214 -30.57 -2.38 9.38
C ILE A 214 -31.83 -2.11 10.20
N ASP A 215 -31.71 -1.23 11.19
CA ASP A 215 -32.79 -0.68 11.99
C ASP A 215 -33.22 0.71 11.49
N GLU A 216 -34.15 1.36 12.17
CA GLU A 216 -34.67 2.70 11.83
C GLU A 216 -33.58 3.79 11.80
N LYS A 217 -32.47 3.58 12.50
CA LYS A 217 -31.33 4.52 12.57
C LYS A 217 -30.32 4.27 11.44
N SER A 218 -30.40 3.11 10.79
CA SER A 218 -29.48 2.74 9.73
C SER A 218 -29.80 3.52 8.45
N PRO A 219 -28.78 4.08 7.76
CA PRO A 219 -28.98 4.71 6.46
C PRO A 219 -29.39 3.72 5.36
N PHE A 220 -29.41 2.41 5.64
CA PHE A 220 -29.92 1.37 4.75
C PHE A 220 -31.41 1.09 4.97
N TYR A 221 -32.01 1.65 6.04
CA TYR A 221 -33.43 1.40 6.35
C TYR A 221 -34.31 2.01 5.27
N ARG A 222 -35.15 1.18 4.64
CA ARG A 222 -36.08 1.59 3.55
C ARG A 222 -35.42 2.35 2.40
N THR A 223 -34.11 2.18 2.18
CA THR A 223 -33.36 2.86 1.14
C THR A 223 -33.18 1.95 -0.07
N SER A 224 -33.52 2.44 -1.27
CA SER A 224 -33.39 1.72 -2.52
C SER A 224 -32.01 1.89 -3.17
N LEU A 225 -31.65 0.98 -4.10
CA LEU A 225 -30.44 1.14 -4.91
C LEU A 225 -30.38 2.46 -5.69
N LYS A 226 -31.53 2.94 -6.19
CA LYS A 226 -31.62 4.23 -6.90
C LYS A 226 -31.25 5.41 -5.99
N GLU A 227 -31.60 5.33 -4.72
CA GLU A 227 -31.24 6.34 -3.75
C GLU A 227 -29.73 6.32 -3.46
N PHE A 228 -29.13 5.12 -3.29
CA PHE A 228 -27.68 4.99 -3.14
C PHE A 228 -26.91 5.46 -4.38
N GLU A 229 -27.45 5.28 -5.57
CA GLU A 229 -26.92 5.86 -6.80
C GLU A 229 -26.95 7.40 -6.76
N ARG A 230 -28.11 7.98 -6.40
CA ARG A 230 -28.30 9.43 -6.33
C ARG A 230 -27.30 10.11 -5.40
N ILE A 231 -27.08 9.52 -4.23
CA ILE A 231 -26.13 10.05 -3.22
C ILE A 231 -24.70 9.56 -3.45
N GLN A 232 -24.43 8.84 -4.54
CA GLN A 232 -23.14 8.25 -4.86
C GLN A 232 -22.50 7.49 -3.69
N ALA A 233 -23.31 6.68 -3.03
CA ALA A 233 -22.94 5.95 -1.82
C ALA A 233 -21.74 5.03 -2.03
N ARG A 234 -20.87 4.97 -1.02
CA ARG A 234 -19.76 4.03 -0.96
C ARG A 234 -19.61 3.50 0.46
N LEU A 235 -19.43 2.20 0.61
CA LEU A 235 -19.03 1.64 1.89
C LEU A 235 -17.52 1.57 1.97
N ILE A 236 -16.98 2.00 3.09
CA ILE A 236 -15.55 1.92 3.41
C ILE A 236 -15.41 0.96 4.58
N LEU A 237 -14.81 -0.20 4.33
CA LEU A 237 -14.45 -1.16 5.35
C LEU A 237 -12.96 -1.05 5.65
N SER A 238 -12.62 -0.76 6.90
CA SER A 238 -11.25 -0.69 7.39
C SER A 238 -11.03 -1.79 8.42
N ILE A 239 -9.94 -2.53 8.29
CA ILE A 239 -9.50 -3.57 9.22
C ILE A 239 -8.14 -3.16 9.77
N GLU A 240 -7.98 -3.28 11.07
CA GLU A 240 -6.72 -3.06 11.77
C GLU A 240 -6.51 -4.20 12.77
N GLY A 241 -5.28 -4.65 12.96
CA GLY A 241 -4.91 -5.68 13.92
C GLY A 241 -3.42 -5.85 13.99
N VAL A 242 -2.92 -6.75 14.82
CA VAL A 242 -1.50 -7.03 14.99
C VAL A 242 -1.18 -8.37 14.37
N ASP A 243 -0.19 -8.39 13.48
CA ASP A 243 0.38 -9.63 12.93
C ASP A 243 1.18 -10.34 14.04
N GLU A 244 0.77 -11.53 14.44
CA GLU A 244 1.42 -12.28 15.53
C GLU A 244 2.88 -12.62 15.21
N THR A 245 3.22 -12.87 13.93
CA THR A 245 4.57 -13.26 13.51
C THR A 245 5.56 -12.10 13.63
N THR A 246 5.13 -10.88 13.28
CA THR A 246 6.00 -9.71 13.22
C THR A 246 5.76 -8.72 14.36
N SER A 247 4.73 -8.93 15.18
CA SER A 247 4.25 -8.01 16.23
C SER A 247 3.98 -6.59 15.70
N GLN A 248 3.67 -6.46 14.43
CA GLN A 248 3.42 -5.17 13.79
C GLN A 248 1.95 -4.96 13.48
N THR A 249 1.50 -3.72 13.63
CA THR A 249 0.14 -3.34 13.23
C THR A 249 -0.02 -3.42 11.72
N ILE A 250 -0.99 -4.18 11.27
CA ILE A 250 -1.41 -4.27 9.88
C ILE A 250 -2.72 -3.52 9.66
N ARG A 251 -2.87 -2.95 8.47
CA ARG A 251 -4.09 -2.26 8.06
C ARG A 251 -4.47 -2.70 6.66
N ALA A 252 -5.77 -2.94 6.50
CA ALA A 252 -6.37 -3.18 5.19
C ALA A 252 -7.63 -2.33 5.05
N ARG A 253 -7.92 -1.91 3.83
CA ARG A 253 -9.12 -1.13 3.51
C ARG A 253 -9.66 -1.54 2.17
N HIS A 254 -10.99 -1.60 2.09
CA HIS A 254 -11.69 -1.82 0.84
C HIS A 254 -12.87 -0.86 0.72
N VAL A 255 -13.17 -0.42 -0.51
CA VAL A 255 -14.28 0.47 -0.78
C VAL A 255 -15.22 -0.18 -1.78
N TYR A 256 -16.48 -0.23 -1.39
CA TYR A 256 -17.57 -0.78 -2.19
C TYR A 256 -18.40 0.37 -2.75
N PRO A 257 -18.40 0.64 -4.06
CA PRO A 257 -19.33 1.56 -4.66
C PRO A 257 -20.76 0.97 -4.62
N TRP A 258 -21.77 1.83 -4.61
CA TRP A 258 -23.18 1.45 -4.56
C TRP A 258 -23.56 0.37 -5.59
N SER A 259 -22.94 0.39 -6.76
CA SER A 259 -23.19 -0.58 -7.85
C SER A 259 -22.84 -2.03 -7.48
N THR A 260 -22.04 -2.22 -6.43
CA THR A 260 -21.66 -3.56 -5.94
C THR A 260 -22.64 -4.12 -4.91
N PHE A 261 -23.56 -3.32 -4.37
CA PHE A 261 -24.52 -3.76 -3.34
C PHE A 261 -25.51 -4.76 -3.92
N ARG A 262 -25.82 -5.79 -3.15
CA ARG A 262 -26.80 -6.81 -3.50
C ARG A 262 -27.80 -6.96 -2.38
N PHE A 263 -29.02 -6.47 -2.61
CA PHE A 263 -30.12 -6.59 -1.67
C PHE A 263 -30.78 -7.95 -1.80
N ASN A 264 -31.29 -8.48 -0.69
CA ASN A 264 -32.00 -9.76 -0.63
C ASN A 264 -31.16 -10.93 -1.15
N HIS A 265 -29.86 -10.89 -0.86
CA HIS A 265 -28.93 -11.96 -1.18
C HIS A 265 -28.11 -12.31 0.06
N ARG A 266 -27.74 -13.58 0.17
CA ARG A 266 -26.81 -14.08 1.18
C ARG A 266 -25.61 -14.76 0.53
N TYR A 267 -24.50 -14.83 1.26
CA TYR A 267 -23.34 -15.57 0.80
C TYR A 267 -23.61 -17.08 0.85
N VAL A 268 -23.11 -17.82 -0.14
CA VAL A 268 -23.02 -19.26 -0.09
C VAL A 268 -22.07 -19.68 1.03
N ASP A 269 -22.39 -20.73 1.75
CA ASP A 269 -21.50 -21.25 2.78
C ASP A 269 -20.24 -21.82 2.15
N ILE A 270 -19.08 -21.38 2.68
CA ILE A 270 -17.76 -21.84 2.25
C ILE A 270 -17.17 -22.87 3.21
N GLY A 271 -17.78 -23.04 4.39
CA GLY A 271 -17.32 -23.95 5.43
C GLY A 271 -17.94 -25.33 5.28
N ARG A 272 -17.14 -26.38 5.36
CA ARG A 272 -17.57 -27.75 5.52
C ARG A 272 -16.80 -28.40 6.65
N ASN A 273 -17.50 -29.06 7.56
CA ASN A 273 -16.85 -29.93 8.54
C ASN A 273 -16.93 -31.36 8.01
N ASP A 274 -15.82 -32.09 8.09
CA ASP A 274 -15.81 -33.52 7.82
C ASP A 274 -16.19 -34.34 9.08
N GLU A 275 -16.24 -35.69 8.94
CA GLU A 275 -16.56 -36.59 10.04
C GLU A 275 -15.50 -36.58 11.16
N GLU A 276 -14.27 -36.15 10.85
CA GLU A 276 -13.14 -36.00 11.78
C GLU A 276 -13.08 -34.63 12.46
N MET A 277 -14.12 -33.79 12.30
CA MET A 277 -14.21 -32.40 12.80
C MET A 277 -13.19 -31.45 12.18
N ASN A 278 -12.53 -31.78 11.07
CA ASN A 278 -11.71 -30.83 10.34
C ASN A 278 -12.60 -29.83 9.59
N SER A 279 -12.26 -28.58 9.67
CA SER A 279 -12.97 -27.50 8.95
C SER A 279 -12.31 -27.24 7.61
N HIS A 280 -13.02 -27.53 6.54
CA HIS A 280 -12.62 -27.21 5.17
C HIS A 280 -13.23 -25.90 4.74
N LEU A 281 -12.43 -24.99 4.19
CA LEU A 281 -12.86 -23.71 3.66
C LEU A 281 -12.61 -23.66 2.14
N ASP A 282 -13.68 -23.55 1.38
CA ASP A 282 -13.61 -23.43 -0.09
C ASP A 282 -13.64 -21.96 -0.52
N TYR A 283 -12.48 -21.36 -0.64
CA TYR A 283 -12.36 -19.98 -1.08
C TYR A 283 -12.73 -19.73 -2.55
N SER A 284 -12.93 -20.79 -3.36
CA SER A 284 -13.45 -20.63 -4.73
C SER A 284 -14.87 -20.06 -4.74
N LYS A 285 -15.64 -20.33 -3.68
CA LYS A 285 -17.02 -19.86 -3.48
C LYS A 285 -17.10 -18.57 -2.64
N PHE A 286 -15.98 -17.93 -2.37
CA PHE A 286 -15.92 -16.80 -1.44
C PHE A 286 -16.82 -15.63 -1.83
N ASP A 287 -16.95 -15.38 -3.13
CA ASP A 287 -17.76 -14.30 -3.71
C ASP A 287 -19.14 -14.76 -4.16
N GLU A 288 -19.46 -16.07 -4.05
CA GLU A 288 -20.75 -16.59 -4.49
C GLU A 288 -21.87 -16.11 -3.57
N ILE A 289 -22.94 -15.63 -4.20
CA ILE A 289 -24.16 -15.16 -3.53
C ILE A 289 -25.36 -15.88 -4.10
N GLN A 290 -26.37 -16.05 -3.26
CA GLN A 290 -27.68 -16.63 -3.65
C GLN A 290 -28.80 -15.74 -3.13
N ALA A 291 -29.95 -15.74 -3.81
CA ALA A 291 -31.13 -15.02 -3.35
C ALA A 291 -31.55 -15.52 -1.96
N ASP A 292 -31.97 -14.61 -1.10
CA ASP A 292 -32.49 -14.96 0.22
C ASP A 292 -33.93 -15.42 0.09
N ALA A 293 -34.16 -16.71 0.36
CA ALA A 293 -35.47 -17.34 0.22
C ALA A 293 -36.52 -16.81 1.21
N PHE A 294 -36.10 -16.13 2.28
CA PHE A 294 -37.02 -15.67 3.35
C PHE A 294 -37.70 -14.31 3.07
N ILE A 295 -37.43 -13.67 1.93
CA ILE A 295 -38.00 -12.36 1.59
C ILE A 295 -39.08 -12.44 0.50
N SER A 296 -39.33 -13.61 -0.07
CA SER A 296 -40.33 -13.79 -1.14
C SER A 296 -41.82 -13.70 -0.70
N ASP A 297 -42.12 -13.57 0.60
CA ASP A 297 -43.49 -13.65 1.11
C ASP A 297 -44.07 -12.36 1.71
N GLU A 298 -43.37 -11.20 1.59
CA GLU A 298 -43.89 -9.91 2.02
C GLU A 298 -43.84 -8.88 0.87
N ASN A 299 -44.76 -9.00 -0.11
CA ASN A 299 -45.22 -7.93 -0.98
C ASN A 299 -46.71 -7.67 -0.77
#